data_02b63f6d65827c7e841fd96eadf4b1dc
#
_entry.id   02b63f6d65827c7e841fd96eadf4b1dc
#
_cell.length_a   1.000
_cell.length_b   1.000
_cell.length_c   1.000
_cell.angle_alpha   90.00
_cell.angle_beta   90.00
_cell.angle_gamma   90.00
#
_symmetry.space_group_name_H-M   'P 1'
#
loop_
_entity.id
_entity.type
_entity.pdbx_description
1 polymer ?
#
loop_
_entity_poly.entity_id
_entity_poly.type
_entity_poly.pdbx_seq_one_letter_code
_entity_poly.pdbx_strand_id
1 'polypeptide(L)'
;MSEEWYARPVLFVAHIDRTLDFYVNRLGFAQAWRYEENGKAVVAQVDRQGCVLIFSSQWPDKVGKGLMFISLNVNVAQGQFGAEVESALDKLRVEFETKGVDVKDGWWGYRLLVVCDPDGNELYFNYPEADEARVAEEAQ
;
A
#
# COMPACT_ATOMS: atom_id res chain seq x y z
N MET A 1 13.77 10.25 26.50
CA MET A 1 12.84 10.10 25.38
C MET A 1 13.57 10.23 24.06
N SER A 2 13.50 9.20 23.27
CA SER A 2 14.08 9.27 21.93
C SER A 2 13.06 9.86 20.96
N GLU A 3 13.55 10.70 20.06
CA GLU A 3 12.73 11.19 18.97
C GLU A 3 12.74 10.12 17.88
N GLU A 4 11.57 9.78 17.38
CA GLU A 4 11.44 8.82 16.29
C GLU A 4 11.12 9.55 14.99
N TRP A 5 11.77 9.12 13.93
CA TRP A 5 11.51 9.65 12.61
C TRP A 5 10.71 8.63 11.82
N TYR A 6 9.76 9.11 11.05
CA TYR A 6 9.05 8.26 10.11
C TYR A 6 8.79 9.03 8.82
N ALA A 7 8.83 8.32 7.72
CA ALA A 7 8.56 8.93 6.41
C ALA A 7 7.09 8.75 6.06
N ARG A 8 6.53 9.75 5.42
CA ARG A 8 5.18 9.65 4.87
C ARG A 8 5.28 9.82 3.36
N PRO A 9 5.10 8.73 2.59
CA PRO A 9 5.17 8.84 1.12
C PRO A 9 4.01 9.66 0.58
N VAL A 10 4.28 10.37 -0.50
CA VAL A 10 3.27 11.18 -1.20
C VAL A 10 3.07 10.58 -2.59
N LEU A 11 1.82 10.25 -2.89
CA LEU A 11 1.43 9.83 -4.23
C LEU A 11 0.71 10.98 -4.90
N PHE A 12 1.06 11.25 -6.16
CA PHE A 12 0.42 12.31 -6.91
C PHE A 12 -0.76 11.75 -7.68
N VAL A 13 -1.90 12.42 -7.55
CA VAL A 13 -3.17 11.94 -8.07
C VAL A 13 -3.89 13.09 -8.77
N ALA A 14 -4.84 12.75 -9.64
CA ALA A 14 -5.60 13.77 -10.37
C ALA A 14 -6.75 14.34 -9.56
N HIS A 15 -7.44 13.49 -8.77
CA HIS A 15 -8.62 13.89 -8.03
C HIS A 15 -8.62 13.25 -6.64
N ILE A 16 -8.54 14.08 -5.61
CA ILE A 16 -8.49 13.60 -4.23
C ILE A 16 -9.71 12.75 -3.86
N ASP A 17 -10.92 13.21 -4.19
CA ASP A 17 -12.13 12.49 -3.80
C ASP A 17 -12.21 11.10 -4.44
N ARG A 18 -11.83 10.98 -5.71
CA ARG A 18 -11.77 9.68 -6.38
C ARG A 18 -10.73 8.77 -5.74
N THR A 19 -9.58 9.33 -5.38
CA THR A 19 -8.51 8.58 -4.72
C THR A 19 -8.95 8.10 -3.34
N LEU A 20 -9.60 8.97 -2.57
CA LEU A 20 -10.11 8.60 -1.25
C LEU A 20 -11.16 7.50 -1.35
N ASP A 21 -12.05 7.56 -2.34
CA ASP A 21 -13.02 6.48 -2.55
C ASP A 21 -12.33 5.14 -2.74
N PHE A 22 -11.27 5.11 -3.54
CA PHE A 22 -10.54 3.88 -3.80
C PHE A 22 -9.81 3.37 -2.55
N TYR A 23 -8.99 4.20 -1.92
CA TYR A 23 -8.18 3.76 -0.76
C TYR A 23 -9.04 3.48 0.46
N VAL A 24 -10.07 4.27 0.72
CA VAL A 24 -10.91 4.08 1.90
C VAL A 24 -11.94 2.98 1.69
N ASN A 25 -12.69 3.05 0.60
CA ASN A 25 -13.81 2.11 0.41
C ASN A 25 -13.40 0.77 -0.19
N ARG A 26 -12.28 0.72 -0.91
CA ARG A 26 -11.85 -0.52 -1.55
C ARG A 26 -10.62 -1.14 -0.91
N LEU A 27 -9.66 -0.34 -0.44
CA LEU A 27 -8.45 -0.88 0.19
C LEU A 27 -8.49 -0.86 1.71
N GLY A 28 -9.54 -0.34 2.32
CA GLY A 28 -9.73 -0.42 3.76
C GLY A 28 -8.93 0.58 4.59
N PHE A 29 -8.40 1.63 3.97
CA PHE A 29 -7.74 2.71 4.70
C PHE A 29 -8.78 3.63 5.35
N ALA A 30 -8.35 4.40 6.34
CA ALA A 30 -9.18 5.42 6.97
C ALA A 30 -8.63 6.80 6.63
N GLN A 31 -9.51 7.75 6.33
CA GLN A 31 -9.10 9.13 6.11
C GLN A 31 -8.72 9.75 7.44
N ALA A 32 -7.47 10.24 7.54
CA ALA A 32 -6.97 10.92 8.74
C ALA A 32 -7.30 12.41 8.70
N TRP A 33 -7.05 13.05 7.56
CA TRP A 33 -7.37 14.46 7.36
C TRP A 33 -7.38 14.80 5.88
N ARG A 34 -7.97 15.93 5.54
CA ARG A 34 -7.93 16.48 4.19
C ARG A 34 -7.82 18.01 4.26
N TYR A 35 -7.13 18.57 3.29
CA TYR A 35 -6.99 20.01 3.14
C TYR A 35 -7.69 20.46 1.87
N GLU A 36 -8.51 21.50 1.99
CA GLU A 36 -9.28 22.02 0.87
C GLU A 36 -8.87 23.45 0.52
N GLU A 37 -8.86 23.75 -0.77
CA GLU A 37 -8.69 25.10 -1.29
C GLU A 37 -9.88 25.38 -2.20
N ASN A 38 -10.56 26.51 -1.98
CA ASN A 38 -11.72 26.92 -2.76
C ASN A 38 -12.80 25.82 -2.80
N GLY A 39 -12.99 25.15 -1.67
CA GLY A 39 -13.98 24.09 -1.55
C GLY A 39 -13.63 22.76 -2.18
N LYS A 40 -12.40 22.62 -2.65
CA LYS A 40 -11.94 21.39 -3.32
C LYS A 40 -10.75 20.80 -2.55
N ALA A 41 -10.81 19.50 -2.26
CA ALA A 41 -9.69 18.82 -1.61
C ALA A 41 -8.49 18.75 -2.55
N VAL A 42 -7.31 19.15 -2.04
CA VAL A 42 -6.08 19.14 -2.82
C VAL A 42 -4.99 18.27 -2.18
N VAL A 43 -5.11 17.96 -0.89
CA VAL A 43 -4.21 17.06 -0.16
C VAL A 43 -5.04 16.25 0.82
N ALA A 44 -4.69 14.99 1.01
CA ALA A 44 -5.34 14.16 2.02
C ALA A 44 -4.36 13.11 2.54
N GLN A 45 -4.63 12.61 3.73
CA GLN A 45 -3.87 11.52 4.32
C GLN A 45 -4.81 10.39 4.70
N VAL A 46 -4.36 9.18 4.40
CA VAL A 46 -5.06 7.97 4.84
C VAL A 46 -4.08 7.08 5.60
N ASP A 47 -4.62 6.20 6.44
CA ASP A 47 -3.80 5.23 7.15
C ASP A 47 -4.54 3.91 7.34
N ARG A 48 -3.77 2.84 7.42
CA ARG A 48 -4.27 1.50 7.76
C ARG A 48 -3.14 0.76 8.45
N GLN A 49 -3.36 0.35 9.70
CA GLN A 49 -2.43 -0.48 10.46
C GLN A 49 -1.00 0.07 10.46
N GLY A 50 -0.85 1.37 10.63
CA GLY A 50 0.45 2.03 10.65
C GLY A 50 0.99 2.43 9.29
N CYS A 51 0.36 2.00 8.20
CA CYS A 51 0.73 2.45 6.85
C CYS A 51 0.07 3.80 6.60
N VAL A 52 0.87 4.83 6.39
CA VAL A 52 0.40 6.21 6.21
C VAL A 52 0.75 6.69 4.82
N LEU A 53 -0.23 7.17 4.08
CA LEU A 53 -0.04 7.67 2.72
C LEU A 53 -0.64 9.08 2.60
N ILE A 54 0.07 9.96 1.90
CA ILE A 54 -0.43 11.29 1.58
C ILE A 54 -0.71 11.36 0.08
N PHE A 55 -1.80 11.99 -0.31
CA PHE A 55 -2.14 12.22 -1.71
C PHE A 55 -2.16 13.72 -1.97
N SER A 56 -1.63 14.12 -3.14
CA SER A 56 -1.64 15.51 -3.57
C SER A 56 -2.05 15.60 -5.03
N SER A 57 -2.95 16.55 -5.33
CA SER A 57 -3.40 16.81 -6.70
C SER A 57 -2.75 18.07 -7.28
N GLN A 58 -1.69 18.58 -6.65
CA GLN A 58 -1.08 19.85 -7.03
C GLN A 58 0.07 19.74 -8.03
N TRP A 59 0.42 18.52 -8.46
CA TRP A 59 1.49 18.28 -9.45
C TRP A 59 1.00 17.39 -10.58
N PRO A 60 0.27 17.96 -11.56
CA PRO A 60 -0.32 17.16 -12.65
C PRO A 60 0.69 16.33 -13.45
N ASP A 61 1.91 16.82 -13.61
CA ASP A 61 2.96 16.13 -14.38
C ASP A 61 3.51 14.90 -13.66
N LYS A 62 3.24 14.74 -12.36
CA LYS A 62 3.71 13.60 -11.57
C LYS A 62 2.64 12.55 -11.32
N VAL A 63 1.42 12.78 -11.78
CA VAL A 63 0.28 11.90 -11.51
C VAL A 63 0.53 10.50 -12.08
N GLY A 64 0.27 9.49 -11.24
CA GLY A 64 0.29 8.09 -11.66
C GLY A 64 1.67 7.46 -11.84
N LYS A 65 2.72 8.12 -11.41
CA LYS A 65 4.10 7.63 -11.59
C LYS A 65 4.70 7.04 -10.33
N GLY A 66 3.90 6.88 -9.28
CA GLY A 66 4.37 6.37 -8.01
C GLY A 66 4.41 4.85 -7.96
N LEU A 67 5.36 4.34 -7.19
CA LEU A 67 5.45 2.92 -6.88
C LEU A 67 5.93 2.81 -5.45
N MET A 68 5.31 1.95 -4.65
CA MET A 68 5.77 1.74 -3.29
C MET A 68 5.50 0.33 -2.83
N PHE A 69 6.34 -0.16 -1.92
CA PHE A 69 6.07 -1.37 -1.19
C PHE A 69 5.24 -1.02 0.05
N ILE A 70 4.22 -1.84 0.27
CA ILE A 70 3.49 -1.85 1.51
C ILE A 70 3.81 -3.19 2.16
N SER A 71 4.68 -3.15 3.15
CA SER A 71 5.17 -4.35 3.81
C SER A 71 4.26 -4.69 4.97
N LEU A 72 3.75 -5.91 4.94
CA LEU A 72 2.81 -6.40 5.93
C LEU A 72 3.59 -7.05 7.06
N ASN A 73 3.30 -6.62 8.29
CA ASN A 73 3.91 -7.20 9.46
C ASN A 73 2.89 -8.15 10.09
N VAL A 74 3.15 -9.44 9.95
CA VAL A 74 2.27 -10.47 10.49
C VAL A 74 2.98 -11.11 11.67
N ASN A 75 2.26 -11.24 12.78
CA ASN A 75 2.74 -11.99 13.92
C ASN A 75 2.70 -13.47 13.58
N VAL A 76 3.77 -13.95 12.97
CA VAL A 76 3.93 -15.36 12.63
C VAL A 76 4.82 -15.96 13.71
N ALA A 77 4.39 -17.03 14.32
CA ALA A 77 5.23 -17.73 15.30
C ALA A 77 6.51 -18.19 14.62
N GLN A 78 7.62 -18.17 15.38
CA GLN A 78 8.94 -18.51 14.86
C GLN A 78 8.90 -19.88 14.18
N GLY A 79 9.37 -19.93 12.94
CA GLY A 79 9.38 -21.15 12.14
C GLY A 79 8.12 -21.42 11.34
N GLN A 80 7.12 -20.55 11.47
CA GLN A 80 5.85 -20.71 10.74
C GLN A 80 5.78 -19.77 9.54
N PHE A 81 6.72 -19.94 8.62
CA PHE A 81 6.74 -19.19 7.37
C PHE A 81 6.14 -20.02 6.24
N GLY A 82 5.86 -19.41 5.12
CA GLY A 82 5.37 -20.09 3.93
C GLY A 82 3.85 -20.15 3.90
N ALA A 83 3.28 -21.26 4.36
CA ALA A 83 1.83 -21.47 4.24
C ALA A 83 0.99 -20.36 4.90
N GLU A 84 1.41 -19.85 6.06
CA GLU A 84 0.69 -18.79 6.74
C GLU A 84 0.83 -17.45 6.04
N VAL A 85 2.01 -17.15 5.53
CA VAL A 85 2.25 -15.94 4.73
C VAL A 85 1.42 -16.00 3.44
N GLU A 86 1.43 -17.14 2.75
CA GLU A 86 0.62 -17.31 1.54
C GLU A 86 -0.86 -17.18 1.83
N SER A 87 -1.32 -17.79 2.94
CA SER A 87 -2.72 -17.69 3.34
C SER A 87 -3.13 -16.24 3.63
N ALA A 88 -2.26 -15.45 4.27
CA ALA A 88 -2.53 -14.05 4.57
C ALA A 88 -2.56 -13.20 3.31
N LEU A 89 -1.65 -13.45 2.36
CA LEU A 89 -1.69 -12.77 1.06
C LEU A 89 -2.94 -13.13 0.28
N ASP A 90 -3.35 -14.40 0.33
CA ASP A 90 -4.58 -14.84 -0.33
C ASP A 90 -5.82 -14.19 0.29
N LYS A 91 -5.85 -14.05 1.61
CA LYS A 91 -6.95 -13.35 2.29
C LYS A 91 -7.01 -11.88 1.89
N LEU A 92 -5.87 -11.23 1.77
CA LEU A 92 -5.82 -9.84 1.34
C LEU A 92 -6.32 -9.71 -0.10
N ARG A 93 -5.93 -10.63 -0.98
CA ARG A 93 -6.42 -10.67 -2.35
C ARG A 93 -7.96 -10.75 -2.37
N VAL A 94 -8.52 -11.67 -1.60
CA VAL A 94 -9.97 -11.85 -1.53
C VAL A 94 -10.65 -10.59 -1.01
N GLU A 95 -10.08 -9.97 0.01
CA GLU A 95 -10.62 -8.71 0.55
C GLU A 95 -10.72 -7.65 -0.54
N PHE A 96 -9.64 -7.44 -1.30
CA PHE A 96 -9.59 -6.41 -2.34
C PHE A 96 -10.49 -6.78 -3.52
N GLU A 97 -10.45 -8.03 -3.98
CA GLU A 97 -11.27 -8.47 -5.11
C GLU A 97 -12.76 -8.39 -4.79
N THR A 98 -13.13 -8.65 -3.55
CA THR A 98 -14.53 -8.49 -3.10
C THR A 98 -14.99 -7.04 -3.22
N LYS A 99 -14.07 -6.10 -3.12
CA LYS A 99 -14.37 -4.67 -3.27
C LYS A 99 -14.18 -4.18 -4.72
N GLY A 100 -14.00 -5.09 -5.67
CA GLY A 100 -13.87 -4.74 -7.07
C GLY A 100 -12.49 -4.27 -7.50
N VAL A 101 -11.46 -4.56 -6.72
CA VAL A 101 -10.08 -4.20 -7.05
C VAL A 101 -9.46 -5.32 -7.87
N ASP A 102 -8.79 -4.96 -8.96
CA ASP A 102 -8.01 -5.89 -9.76
C ASP A 102 -6.66 -6.11 -9.08
N VAL A 103 -6.41 -7.34 -8.62
CA VAL A 103 -5.18 -7.71 -7.92
C VAL A 103 -4.39 -8.65 -8.80
N LYS A 104 -3.13 -8.30 -9.07
CA LYS A 104 -2.25 -9.14 -9.89
C LYS A 104 -1.14 -9.72 -9.04
N ASP A 105 -0.61 -10.86 -9.47
CA ASP A 105 0.58 -11.43 -8.87
C ASP A 105 1.80 -10.75 -9.48
N GLY A 106 2.78 -10.46 -8.64
CA GLY A 106 4.07 -9.94 -9.07
C GLY A 106 5.19 -10.80 -8.51
N TRP A 107 6.39 -10.61 -9.05
CA TRP A 107 7.55 -11.38 -8.63
C TRP A 107 8.78 -10.49 -8.58
N TRP A 108 9.45 -10.51 -7.43
CA TRP A 108 10.69 -9.75 -7.22
C TRP A 108 11.64 -10.57 -6.37
N GLY A 109 11.89 -11.82 -6.82
CA GLY A 109 12.60 -12.81 -6.01
C GLY A 109 11.68 -13.51 -5.02
N TYR A 110 10.49 -13.04 -4.83
CA TYR A 110 9.44 -13.60 -3.99
C TYR A 110 8.09 -13.08 -4.47
N ARG A 111 7.01 -13.68 -3.96
CA ARG A 111 5.65 -13.34 -4.38
C ARG A 111 5.22 -11.96 -3.86
N LEU A 112 4.61 -11.20 -4.74
CA LEU A 112 3.99 -9.91 -4.41
C LEU A 112 2.54 -9.91 -4.86
N LEU A 113 1.72 -9.09 -4.21
CA LEU A 113 0.44 -8.70 -4.77
C LEU A 113 0.57 -7.27 -5.29
N VAL A 114 0.10 -7.04 -6.50
CA VAL A 114 0.22 -5.74 -7.15
C VAL A 114 -1.17 -5.14 -7.34
N VAL A 115 -1.35 -3.92 -6.87
CA VAL A 115 -2.59 -3.17 -7.02
C VAL A 115 -2.23 -1.82 -7.63
N CYS A 116 -2.97 -1.42 -8.68
CA CYS A 116 -2.84 -0.09 -9.26
C CYS A 116 -4.00 0.79 -8.78
N ASP A 117 -3.70 2.01 -8.36
CA ASP A 117 -4.76 2.94 -7.99
C ASP A 117 -5.38 3.56 -9.26
N PRO A 118 -6.45 4.38 -9.14
CA PRO A 118 -7.12 4.94 -10.31
C PRO A 118 -6.23 5.77 -11.24
N ASP A 119 -5.13 6.30 -10.72
CA ASP A 119 -4.19 7.10 -11.53
C ASP A 119 -3.04 6.29 -12.09
N GLY A 120 -2.89 5.02 -11.70
CA GLY A 120 -1.82 4.16 -12.16
C GLY A 120 -0.65 4.05 -11.18
N ASN A 121 -0.72 4.65 -10.00
CA ASN A 121 0.29 4.42 -8.98
C ASN A 121 0.25 2.96 -8.55
N GLU A 122 1.39 2.34 -8.38
CA GLU A 122 1.50 0.92 -8.09
C GLU A 122 1.80 0.66 -6.62
N LEU A 123 1.06 -0.27 -6.03
CA LEU A 123 1.24 -0.69 -4.65
C LEU A 123 1.64 -2.16 -4.65
N TYR A 124 2.78 -2.47 -4.05
CA TYR A 124 3.30 -3.83 -3.97
C TYR A 124 3.23 -4.30 -2.51
N PHE A 125 2.39 -5.30 -2.27
CA PHE A 125 2.18 -5.85 -0.93
C PHE A 125 3.04 -7.10 -0.74
N ASN A 126 3.81 -7.16 0.36
CA ASN A 126 4.67 -8.30 0.65
C ASN A 126 4.83 -8.53 2.16
N TYR A 127 5.49 -9.64 2.51
CA TYR A 127 5.90 -9.96 3.88
C TYR A 127 7.42 -9.98 3.95
N PRO A 128 8.06 -8.86 4.31
CA PRO A 128 9.50 -8.70 4.17
C PRO A 128 10.33 -9.67 5.01
N GLU A 129 9.91 -9.98 6.24
CA GLU A 129 10.72 -10.83 7.12
C GLU A 129 10.94 -12.23 6.55
N ALA A 130 9.88 -12.85 6.03
CA ALA A 130 9.97 -14.18 5.45
C ALA A 130 10.62 -14.15 4.07
N ASP A 131 10.17 -13.23 3.23
CA ASP A 131 10.57 -13.18 1.82
C ASP A 131 12.02 -12.71 1.66
N GLU A 132 12.40 -11.66 2.36
CA GLU A 132 13.74 -11.09 2.24
C GLU A 132 14.79 -12.00 2.86
N ALA A 133 14.47 -12.68 3.96
CA ALA A 133 15.37 -13.65 4.55
C ALA A 133 15.64 -14.82 3.59
N ARG A 134 14.60 -15.32 2.91
CA ARG A 134 14.74 -16.38 1.93
C ARG A 134 15.62 -15.95 0.75
N VAL A 135 15.38 -14.74 0.21
CA VAL A 135 16.15 -14.21 -0.90
C VAL A 135 17.62 -14.03 -0.50
N ALA A 136 17.88 -13.56 0.72
CA ALA A 136 19.24 -13.41 1.22
C ALA A 136 19.96 -14.77 1.32
N GLU A 137 19.26 -15.84 1.76
CA GLU A 137 19.83 -17.19 1.79
C GLU A 137 20.13 -17.70 0.38
N GLU A 138 19.24 -17.49 -0.56
CA GLU A 138 19.44 -17.94 -1.94
C GLU A 138 20.60 -17.23 -2.62
N ALA A 139 20.94 -16.02 -2.19
CA ALA A 139 22.03 -15.24 -2.75
C ALA A 139 23.41 -15.69 -2.27
N GLN A 140 23.48 -16.55 -1.24
CA GLN A 140 24.75 -17.10 -0.74
C GLN A 140 25.12 -18.38 -1.54
#